data_eac6375b4eabaf0df3bfffbab371c5bf
#
_entry.id   eac6375b4eabaf0df3bfffbab371c5bf
#
_cell.length_a   1.000
_cell.length_b   1.000
_cell.length_c   1.000
_cell.angle_alpha   90.00
_cell.angle_beta   90.00
_cell.angle_gamma   90.00
#
_symmetry.space_group_name_H-M   'P 1'
#
loop_
_entity.id
_entity.type
_entity.pdbx_description
1 polymer ?
#
loop_
_entity_poly.entity_id
_entity_poly.type
_entity_poly.pdbx_seq_one_letter_code
_entity_poly.pdbx_strand_id
1 'polypeptide(L)'
;MLIPGRVLALASLLLLLVAGPATVALAQPDTTALELQGFRAGARLDELSAQLQRMGGGPLRCRRSRVDRRVMDCRAALREPEVGGVVELWVSAMDSAAGVITLSGMVVPEQLDRWRQALQGRYGRVGPRVQGTQWMLQWVRRGRMLRLTWRLEGLGKVASVSLVDGRVLDDWGRVRPSPAARPREAGAISS
;
A
#
# COMPACT_ATOMS: atom_id res chain seq x y z
N MET A 1 49.21 -10.20 -76.63
CA MET A 1 47.91 -10.72 -77.04
C MET A 1 47.10 -10.97 -75.83
N LEU A 2 46.28 -10.02 -75.40
CA LEU A 2 45.58 -9.94 -74.13
C LEU A 2 44.13 -10.30 -74.34
N ILE A 3 43.59 -11.13 -73.38
CA ILE A 3 42.14 -11.35 -73.25
C ILE A 3 41.79 -11.08 -71.78
N PRO A 4 40.86 -10.13 -71.56
CA PRO A 4 40.48 -9.84 -70.15
C PRO A 4 39.30 -10.71 -69.72
N GLY A 5 39.49 -11.32 -68.58
CA GLY A 5 38.45 -12.08 -67.85
C GLY A 5 37.49 -11.16 -67.12
N ARG A 6 36.17 -11.40 -67.29
CA ARG A 6 35.07 -10.78 -66.56
C ARG A 6 34.93 -11.45 -65.22
N VAL A 7 35.07 -10.68 -64.14
CA VAL A 7 34.75 -11.09 -62.77
C VAL A 7 33.35 -10.56 -62.46
N LEU A 8 32.41 -11.49 -62.32
CA LEU A 8 31.05 -11.23 -61.73
C LEU A 8 31.15 -11.08 -60.23
N ALA A 9 30.91 -9.89 -59.76
CA ALA A 9 30.79 -9.62 -58.34
C ALA A 9 29.35 -9.91 -57.87
N LEU A 10 29.15 -10.98 -57.10
CA LEU A 10 27.92 -11.28 -56.36
C LEU A 10 27.90 -10.44 -55.09
N ALA A 11 27.08 -9.41 -55.06
CA ALA A 11 26.81 -8.61 -53.86
C ALA A 11 25.80 -9.35 -52.97
N SER A 12 26.30 -10.02 -51.93
CA SER A 12 25.46 -10.60 -50.87
C SER A 12 25.02 -9.50 -49.93
N LEU A 13 23.76 -9.14 -49.98
CA LEU A 13 23.09 -8.18 -49.09
C LEU A 13 22.81 -8.89 -47.76
N LEU A 14 23.69 -8.72 -46.78
CA LEU A 14 23.50 -9.19 -45.41
C LEU A 14 22.56 -8.25 -44.67
N LEU A 15 21.28 -8.64 -44.52
CA LEU A 15 20.30 -7.93 -43.66
C LEU A 15 20.60 -8.26 -42.22
N LEU A 16 21.33 -7.39 -41.50
CA LEU A 16 21.50 -7.44 -40.06
C LEU A 16 20.20 -6.97 -39.37
N LEU A 17 19.40 -7.93 -38.90
CA LEU A 17 18.32 -7.67 -37.93
C LEU A 17 18.96 -7.24 -36.63
N VAL A 18 18.98 -5.94 -36.36
CA VAL A 18 19.31 -5.38 -35.04
C VAL A 18 18.10 -5.59 -34.16
N ALA A 19 18.09 -6.70 -33.40
CA ALA A 19 17.18 -6.88 -32.25
C ALA A 19 17.63 -5.91 -31.17
N GLY A 20 16.97 -4.74 -31.06
CA GLY A 20 17.18 -3.79 -29.99
C GLY A 20 16.82 -4.43 -28.66
N PRO A 21 17.63 -4.23 -27.58
CA PRO A 21 17.27 -4.71 -26.27
C PRO A 21 15.95 -4.03 -25.84
N ALA A 22 14.92 -4.83 -25.56
CA ALA A 22 13.71 -4.35 -24.94
C ALA A 22 14.09 -3.78 -23.55
N THR A 23 14.19 -2.47 -23.48
CA THR A 23 14.36 -1.76 -22.19
C THR A 23 13.10 -2.00 -21.38
N VAL A 24 13.18 -2.92 -20.42
CA VAL A 24 12.18 -3.04 -19.36
C VAL A 24 12.22 -1.72 -18.61
N ALA A 25 11.26 -0.85 -18.87
CA ALA A 25 11.06 0.37 -18.09
C ALA A 25 10.73 -0.07 -16.67
N LEU A 26 11.74 -0.05 -15.77
CA LEU A 26 11.53 -0.16 -14.35
C LEU A 26 10.62 1.00 -13.96
N ALA A 27 9.37 0.70 -13.62
CA ALA A 27 8.44 1.69 -13.13
C ALA A 27 9.10 2.41 -11.95
N GLN A 28 9.41 3.69 -12.15
CA GLN A 28 9.97 4.52 -11.07
C GLN A 28 8.98 4.47 -9.90
N PRO A 29 9.46 4.15 -8.68
CA PRO A 29 8.58 4.15 -7.52
C PRO A 29 7.92 5.52 -7.42
N ASP A 30 6.59 5.55 -7.35
CA ASP A 30 5.81 6.79 -7.19
C ASP A 30 6.22 7.44 -5.86
N THR A 31 7.23 8.32 -5.90
CA THR A 31 7.75 9.05 -4.74
C THR A 31 6.71 9.95 -4.12
N THR A 32 5.55 10.11 -4.77
CA THR A 32 4.40 10.86 -4.24
C THR A 32 3.47 9.99 -3.38
N ALA A 33 3.61 8.67 -3.41
CA ALA A 33 2.80 7.77 -2.60
C ALA A 33 3.17 7.90 -1.12
N LEU A 34 2.15 8.07 -0.26
CA LEU A 34 2.35 7.99 1.17
C LEU A 34 2.52 6.53 1.57
N GLU A 35 3.69 6.21 2.12
CA GLU A 35 4.04 4.86 2.58
C GLU A 35 4.89 4.91 3.85
N LEU A 36 4.89 3.83 4.61
CA LEU A 36 5.76 3.61 5.75
C LEU A 36 6.33 2.20 5.66
N GLN A 37 7.65 2.07 5.62
CA GLN A 37 8.34 0.76 5.60
C GLN A 37 7.80 -0.20 4.52
N GLY A 38 7.41 0.34 3.36
CA GLY A 38 6.83 -0.43 2.25
C GLY A 38 5.34 -0.73 2.38
N PHE A 39 4.69 -0.36 3.50
CA PHE A 39 3.23 -0.41 3.61
C PHE A 39 2.60 0.81 2.94
N ARG A 40 1.57 0.58 2.13
CA ARG A 40 0.78 1.63 1.44
C ARG A 40 -0.70 1.42 1.69
N ALA A 41 -1.43 2.48 2.03
CA ALA A 41 -2.89 2.43 2.00
C ALA A 41 -3.38 2.27 0.55
N GLY A 42 -4.42 1.50 0.34
CA GLY A 42 -4.91 1.08 -0.97
C GLY A 42 -4.22 -0.18 -1.53
N ALA A 43 -3.15 -0.68 -0.89
CA ALA A 43 -2.53 -1.95 -1.27
C ALA A 43 -3.45 -3.14 -0.94
N ARG A 44 -3.27 -4.25 -1.65
CA ARG A 44 -4.02 -5.47 -1.40
C ARG A 44 -3.50 -6.19 -0.15
N LEU A 45 -4.35 -6.98 0.50
CA LEU A 45 -3.98 -7.73 1.71
C LEU A 45 -2.87 -8.76 1.46
N ASP A 46 -2.81 -9.35 0.27
CA ASP A 46 -1.73 -10.26 -0.13
C ASP A 46 -0.38 -9.54 -0.25
N GLU A 47 -0.36 -8.32 -0.84
CA GLU A 47 0.83 -7.47 -0.89
C GLU A 47 1.32 -7.09 0.51
N LEU A 48 0.39 -6.72 1.41
CA LEU A 48 0.71 -6.39 2.80
C LEU A 48 1.24 -7.60 3.57
N SER A 49 0.66 -8.79 3.35
CA SER A 49 1.14 -10.03 3.94
C SER A 49 2.56 -10.36 3.47
N ALA A 50 2.85 -10.21 2.18
CA ALA A 50 4.19 -10.41 1.63
C ALA A 50 5.19 -9.40 2.19
N GLN A 51 4.80 -8.11 2.34
CA GLN A 51 5.65 -7.10 2.96
C GLN A 51 5.96 -7.43 4.42
N LEU A 52 4.94 -7.82 5.18
CA LEU A 52 5.07 -8.22 6.57
C LEU A 52 6.05 -9.39 6.74
N GLN A 53 5.96 -10.40 5.88
CA GLN A 53 6.88 -11.54 5.87
C GLN A 53 8.32 -11.12 5.57
N ARG A 54 8.54 -10.23 4.59
CA ARG A 54 9.88 -9.68 4.29
C ARG A 54 10.52 -8.98 5.49
N MET A 55 9.68 -8.38 6.35
CA MET A 55 10.13 -7.71 7.57
C MET A 55 10.26 -8.66 8.78
N GLY A 56 10.08 -9.97 8.59
CA GLY A 56 10.13 -10.94 9.69
C GLY A 56 8.93 -10.87 10.64
N GLY A 57 7.83 -10.26 10.19
CA GLY A 57 6.58 -10.19 10.97
C GLY A 57 5.82 -11.50 10.98
N GLY A 58 4.90 -11.62 11.93
CA GLY A 58 3.98 -12.75 12.04
C GLY A 58 2.92 -12.75 10.92
N PRO A 59 2.13 -13.83 10.81
CA PRO A 59 1.10 -13.95 9.80
C PRO A 59 0.00 -12.88 10.01
N LEU A 60 -0.49 -12.30 8.91
CA LEU A 60 -1.63 -11.39 8.93
C LEU A 60 -2.92 -12.19 9.17
N ARG A 61 -3.49 -12.03 10.37
CA ARG A 61 -4.73 -12.72 10.79
C ARG A 61 -5.92 -11.82 10.56
N CYS A 62 -6.80 -12.23 9.65
CA CYS A 62 -7.95 -11.44 9.25
C CYS A 62 -9.28 -12.03 9.75
N ARG A 63 -10.19 -11.15 10.16
CA ARG A 63 -11.56 -11.48 10.54
C ARG A 63 -12.51 -10.63 9.71
N ARG A 64 -13.49 -11.27 9.09
CA ARG A 64 -14.50 -10.59 8.29
C ARG A 64 -15.55 -9.96 9.22
N SER A 65 -15.98 -8.75 8.88
CA SER A 65 -17.06 -8.08 9.61
C SER A 65 -18.36 -8.86 9.48
N ARG A 66 -19.15 -8.84 10.56
CA ARG A 66 -20.50 -9.43 10.56
C ARG A 66 -21.52 -8.53 9.89
N VAL A 67 -21.28 -7.21 9.90
CA VAL A 67 -22.19 -6.20 9.34
C VAL A 67 -22.02 -6.06 7.83
N ASP A 68 -20.78 -5.96 7.35
CA ASP A 68 -20.47 -5.91 5.93
C ASP A 68 -19.38 -6.92 5.59
N ARG A 69 -19.73 -7.97 4.86
CA ARG A 69 -18.80 -9.05 4.50
C ARG A 69 -17.65 -8.63 3.60
N ARG A 70 -17.72 -7.45 2.99
CA ARG A 70 -16.62 -6.86 2.21
C ARG A 70 -15.50 -6.33 3.10
N VAL A 71 -15.85 -6.00 4.35
CA VAL A 71 -14.91 -5.43 5.33
C VAL A 71 -14.18 -6.54 6.06
N MET A 72 -12.86 -6.40 6.12
CA MET A 72 -11.97 -7.28 6.87
C MET A 72 -11.09 -6.47 7.82
N ASP A 73 -11.01 -6.90 9.08
CA ASP A 73 -10.08 -6.40 10.08
C ASP A 73 -8.97 -7.42 10.28
N CYS A 74 -7.74 -7.02 10.02
CA CYS A 74 -6.57 -7.87 10.09
C CYS A 74 -5.59 -7.34 11.13
N ARG A 75 -4.87 -8.25 11.79
CA ARG A 75 -3.84 -7.93 12.79
C ARG A 75 -2.62 -8.81 12.60
N ALA A 76 -1.46 -8.24 12.90
CA ALA A 76 -0.20 -8.95 12.97
C ALA A 76 0.72 -8.26 13.96
N ALA A 77 1.70 -8.99 14.47
CA ALA A 77 2.80 -8.45 15.23
C ALA A 77 4.02 -8.34 14.33
N LEU A 78 4.72 -7.21 14.41
CA LEU A 78 5.97 -6.97 13.73
C LEU A 78 7.03 -6.63 14.78
N ARG A 79 8.15 -7.33 14.74
CA ARG A 79 9.31 -6.95 15.54
C ARG A 79 10.11 -5.95 14.73
N GLU A 80 10.10 -4.70 15.15
CA GLU A 80 10.86 -3.67 14.48
C GLU A 80 12.28 -3.62 15.02
N PRO A 81 13.31 -3.88 14.18
CA PRO A 81 14.70 -3.93 14.63
C PRO A 81 15.20 -2.62 15.23
N GLU A 82 14.72 -1.48 14.71
CA GLU A 82 15.13 -0.16 15.16
C GLU A 82 14.49 0.26 16.48
N VAL A 83 13.38 -0.37 16.87
CA VAL A 83 12.63 -0.04 18.10
C VAL A 83 13.03 -0.96 19.25
N GLY A 84 13.57 -2.13 18.94
CA GLY A 84 13.82 -3.18 19.94
C GLY A 84 12.53 -3.74 20.56
N GLY A 85 11.36 -3.36 20.03
CA GLY A 85 10.05 -3.71 20.55
C GLY A 85 9.15 -4.41 19.52
N VAL A 86 8.01 -4.88 19.99
CA VAL A 86 6.94 -5.41 19.15
C VAL A 86 5.97 -4.27 18.85
N VAL A 87 5.74 -3.99 17.57
CA VAL A 87 4.67 -3.11 17.11
C VAL A 87 3.51 -3.96 16.61
N GLU A 88 2.30 -3.50 16.89
CA GLU A 88 1.09 -4.11 16.39
C GLU A 88 0.74 -3.47 15.04
N LEU A 89 0.57 -4.29 14.02
CA LEU A 89 0.01 -3.91 12.74
C LEU A 89 -1.49 -4.19 12.76
N TRP A 90 -2.28 -3.18 12.48
CA TRP A 90 -3.72 -3.28 12.29
C TRP A 90 -4.09 -2.79 10.90
N VAL A 91 -4.91 -3.57 10.17
CA VAL A 91 -5.37 -3.24 8.83
C VAL A 91 -6.88 -3.40 8.77
N SER A 92 -7.58 -2.34 8.37
CA SER A 92 -8.97 -2.41 7.96
C SER A 92 -9.06 -2.32 6.44
N ALA A 93 -9.63 -3.35 5.81
CA ALA A 93 -9.69 -3.49 4.36
C ALA A 93 -11.12 -3.67 3.87
N MET A 94 -11.40 -3.21 2.65
CA MET A 94 -12.63 -3.43 1.91
C MET A 94 -12.32 -4.11 0.57
N ASP A 95 -13.03 -5.19 0.26
CA ASP A 95 -12.81 -5.98 -0.96
C ASP A 95 -11.31 -6.32 -1.17
N SER A 96 -10.62 -6.62 -0.06
CA SER A 96 -9.18 -6.90 0.02
C SER A 96 -8.24 -5.72 -0.22
N ALA A 97 -8.73 -4.49 -0.42
CA ALA A 97 -7.93 -3.28 -0.48
C ALA A 97 -7.86 -2.61 0.90
N ALA A 98 -6.67 -2.28 1.38
CA ALA A 98 -6.48 -1.68 2.69
C ALA A 98 -6.90 -0.21 2.69
N GLY A 99 -8.00 0.11 3.38
CA GLY A 99 -8.46 1.48 3.60
C GLY A 99 -7.65 2.19 4.70
N VAL A 100 -7.34 1.46 5.76
CA VAL A 100 -6.54 1.95 6.89
C VAL A 100 -5.49 0.92 7.26
N ILE A 101 -4.26 1.37 7.46
CA ILE A 101 -3.15 0.58 8.00
C ILE A 101 -2.59 1.36 9.18
N THR A 102 -2.50 0.75 10.35
CA THR A 102 -1.95 1.38 11.55
C THR A 102 -0.86 0.50 12.15
N LEU A 103 0.30 1.08 12.36
CA LEU A 103 1.39 0.51 13.15
C LEU A 103 1.40 1.23 14.50
N SER A 104 1.34 0.51 15.61
CA SER A 104 1.33 1.11 16.94
C SER A 104 2.16 0.31 17.93
N GLY A 105 2.74 1.02 18.89
CA GLY A 105 3.52 0.40 19.95
C GLY A 105 4.04 1.40 20.98
N MET A 106 4.60 0.85 22.05
CA MET A 106 5.38 1.63 23.01
C MET A 106 6.72 1.99 22.36
N VAL A 107 7.09 3.24 22.40
CA VAL A 107 8.34 3.74 21.81
C VAL A 107 9.12 4.56 22.81
N VAL A 108 10.45 4.49 22.74
CA VAL A 108 11.32 5.39 23.48
C VAL A 108 11.40 6.75 22.76
N PRO A 109 11.75 7.84 23.46
CA PRO A 109 11.80 9.19 22.85
C PRO A 109 12.64 9.26 21.57
N GLU A 110 13.80 8.62 21.55
CA GLU A 110 14.75 8.62 20.44
C GLU A 110 14.17 7.95 19.20
N GLN A 111 13.36 6.92 19.40
CA GLN A 111 12.62 6.22 18.38
C GLN A 111 11.58 7.12 17.74
N LEU A 112 10.75 7.78 18.55
CA LEU A 112 9.75 8.71 18.07
C LEU A 112 10.40 9.84 17.26
N ASP A 113 11.56 10.34 17.71
CA ASP A 113 12.27 11.38 17.00
C ASP A 113 12.83 10.89 15.65
N ARG A 114 13.33 9.65 15.56
CA ARG A 114 13.72 9.03 14.29
C ARG A 114 12.53 8.93 13.32
N TRP A 115 11.37 8.47 13.78
CA TRP A 115 10.16 8.42 12.95
C TRP A 115 9.74 9.80 12.47
N ARG A 116 9.75 10.80 13.35
CA ARG A 116 9.43 12.19 12.98
C ARG A 116 10.39 12.71 11.92
N GLN A 117 11.68 12.54 12.12
CA GLN A 117 12.71 13.01 11.20
C GLN A 117 12.62 12.30 9.84
N ALA A 118 12.45 10.97 9.81
CA ALA A 118 12.30 10.20 8.59
C ALA A 118 11.06 10.62 7.79
N LEU A 119 9.92 10.78 8.45
CA LEU A 119 8.68 11.19 7.79
C LEU A 119 8.73 12.64 7.31
N GLN A 120 9.30 13.56 8.11
CA GLN A 120 9.47 14.95 7.69
C GLN A 120 10.51 15.11 6.58
N GLY A 121 11.58 14.33 6.59
CA GLY A 121 12.57 14.29 5.51
C GLY A 121 11.98 13.82 4.19
N ARG A 122 11.10 12.80 4.24
CA ARG A 122 10.48 12.23 3.04
C ARG A 122 9.29 13.02 2.52
N TYR A 123 8.44 13.54 3.42
CA TYR A 123 7.15 14.13 3.04
C TYR A 123 7.06 15.64 3.25
N GLY A 124 8.13 16.26 3.75
CA GLY A 124 8.19 17.67 4.06
C GLY A 124 7.81 17.96 5.51
N ARG A 125 8.27 19.13 5.99
CA ARG A 125 8.00 19.56 7.36
C ARG A 125 6.54 19.99 7.52
N VAL A 126 5.90 19.50 8.59
CA VAL A 126 4.57 19.93 9.03
C VAL A 126 4.63 20.27 10.52
N GLY A 127 3.86 21.27 10.93
CA GLY A 127 3.73 21.64 12.33
C GLY A 127 2.95 20.59 13.13
N PRO A 128 3.36 20.31 14.37
CA PRO A 128 2.59 19.43 15.23
C PRO A 128 1.26 20.09 15.62
N ARG A 129 0.20 19.25 15.68
CA ARG A 129 -1.10 19.62 16.22
C ARG A 129 -1.32 18.85 17.52
N VAL A 130 -2.09 19.44 18.43
CA VAL A 130 -2.47 18.80 19.69
C VAL A 130 -3.98 18.62 19.71
N GLN A 131 -4.41 17.42 20.06
CA GLN A 131 -5.81 17.08 20.26
C GLN A 131 -5.95 16.36 21.60
N GLY A 132 -6.47 17.03 22.61
CA GLY A 132 -6.46 16.54 23.99
C GLY A 132 -5.02 16.31 24.46
N THR A 133 -4.71 15.08 24.88
CA THR A 133 -3.36 14.66 25.33
C THR A 133 -2.49 14.10 24.20
N GLN A 134 -2.98 14.11 22.97
CA GLN A 134 -2.32 13.48 21.84
C GLN A 134 -1.70 14.53 20.91
N TRP A 135 -0.46 14.31 20.56
CA TRP A 135 0.26 15.06 19.54
C TRP A 135 0.12 14.37 18.19
N MET A 136 0.17 15.15 17.10
CA MET A 136 -0.07 14.63 15.77
C MET A 136 0.73 15.41 14.71
N LEU A 137 1.35 14.68 13.77
CA LEU A 137 1.82 15.18 12.48
C LEU A 137 1.00 14.51 11.38
N GLN A 138 0.62 15.27 10.36
CA GLN A 138 -0.24 14.76 9.30
C GLN A 138 0.19 15.27 7.93
N TRP A 139 0.28 14.35 6.98
CA TRP A 139 0.49 14.62 5.56
C TRP A 139 -0.70 14.11 4.76
N VAL A 140 -1.18 14.93 3.82
CA VAL A 140 -2.29 14.55 2.94
C VAL A 140 -1.85 14.77 1.49
N ARG A 141 -2.00 13.73 0.65
CA ARG A 141 -1.67 13.78 -0.77
C ARG A 141 -2.64 12.93 -1.58
N ARG A 142 -3.27 13.52 -2.60
CA ARG A 142 -4.12 12.80 -3.57
C ARG A 142 -5.16 11.86 -2.93
N GLY A 143 -5.88 12.33 -1.91
CA GLY A 143 -6.90 11.54 -1.21
C GLY A 143 -6.36 10.47 -0.26
N ARG A 144 -5.04 10.45 -0.01
CA ARG A 144 -4.39 9.61 0.99
C ARG A 144 -3.87 10.45 2.13
N MET A 145 -3.83 9.87 3.32
CA MET A 145 -3.32 10.50 4.53
C MET A 145 -2.30 9.58 5.20
N LEU A 146 -1.21 10.18 5.66
CA LEU A 146 -0.29 9.59 6.63
C LEU A 146 -0.34 10.43 7.89
N ARG A 147 -0.51 9.79 9.04
CA ARG A 147 -0.58 10.45 10.34
C ARG A 147 0.32 9.74 11.33
N LEU A 148 1.23 10.47 11.94
CA LEU A 148 1.97 10.04 13.12
C LEU A 148 1.32 10.68 14.34
N THR A 149 0.91 9.87 15.31
CA THR A 149 0.38 10.34 16.59
C THR A 149 1.19 9.77 17.74
N TRP A 150 1.27 10.51 18.84
CA TRP A 150 1.88 10.02 20.08
C TRP A 150 1.25 10.67 21.31
N ARG A 151 1.26 9.96 22.41
CA ARG A 151 0.87 10.44 23.72
C ARG A 151 1.77 9.84 24.80
N LEU A 152 1.80 10.49 25.96
CA LEU A 152 2.41 9.91 27.14
C LEU A 152 1.46 8.83 27.72
N GLU A 153 2.03 7.69 28.12
CA GLU A 153 1.30 6.63 28.78
C GLU A 153 2.21 6.02 29.85
N GLY A 154 1.90 6.32 31.12
CA GLY A 154 2.79 5.99 32.24
C GLY A 154 4.18 6.63 32.07
N LEU A 155 5.24 5.83 32.10
CA LEU A 155 6.62 6.27 31.92
C LEU A 155 7.11 6.23 30.45
N GLY A 156 6.26 5.82 29.52
CA GLY A 156 6.61 5.67 28.10
C GLY A 156 5.77 6.57 27.20
N LYS A 157 6.00 6.41 25.91
CA LYS A 157 5.18 7.02 24.86
C LYS A 157 4.55 5.93 24.02
N VAL A 158 3.25 6.01 23.82
CA VAL A 158 2.58 5.22 22.79
C VAL A 158 2.56 6.06 21.53
N ALA A 159 3.11 5.51 20.46
CA ALA A 159 3.07 6.12 19.14
C ALA A 159 2.36 5.22 18.15
N SER A 160 1.69 5.82 17.17
CA SER A 160 1.10 5.11 16.05
C SER A 160 1.27 5.89 14.77
N VAL A 161 1.53 5.15 13.68
CA VAL A 161 1.52 5.69 12.31
C VAL A 161 0.36 5.06 11.57
N SER A 162 -0.53 5.90 11.05
CA SER A 162 -1.68 5.46 10.27
C SER A 162 -1.57 5.94 8.83
N LEU A 163 -1.78 5.00 7.90
CA LEU A 163 -1.93 5.26 6.47
C LEU A 163 -3.40 5.06 6.11
N VAL A 164 -3.99 6.02 5.43
CA VAL A 164 -5.40 6.00 5.06
C VAL A 164 -5.54 6.27 3.56
N ASP A 165 -6.34 5.48 2.85
CA ASP A 165 -6.78 5.74 1.48
C ASP A 165 -8.26 6.13 1.50
N GLY A 166 -8.54 7.43 1.26
CA GLY A 166 -9.89 7.97 1.26
C GLY A 166 -10.81 7.32 0.22
N ARG A 167 -10.26 6.90 -0.93
CA ARG A 167 -11.05 6.26 -2.00
C ARG A 167 -11.61 4.90 -1.56
N VAL A 168 -10.82 4.12 -0.82
CA VAL A 168 -11.29 2.84 -0.25
C VAL A 168 -12.35 3.11 0.81
N LEU A 169 -12.18 4.17 1.63
CA LEU A 169 -13.15 4.55 2.67
C LEU A 169 -14.44 5.12 2.08
N ASP A 170 -14.37 5.84 0.97
CA ASP A 170 -15.56 6.36 0.27
C ASP A 170 -16.47 5.22 -0.21
N ASP A 171 -15.89 4.09 -0.63
CA ASP A 171 -16.64 2.90 -1.02
C ASP A 171 -17.24 2.15 0.19
N TRP A 172 -16.69 2.36 1.38
CA TRP A 172 -17.17 1.72 2.62
C TRP A 172 -18.58 2.17 3.02
N GLY A 173 -18.90 3.45 2.82
CA GLY A 173 -20.23 4.00 3.09
C GLY A 173 -21.26 3.74 1.98
N ARG A 174 -20.85 3.26 0.81
CA ARG A 174 -21.74 3.01 -0.31
C ARG A 174 -22.41 1.66 -0.18
N VAL A 175 -23.68 1.66 0.17
CA VAL A 175 -24.53 0.46 0.05
C VAL A 175 -24.67 0.15 -1.43
N ARG A 176 -24.05 -0.92 -1.92
CA ARG A 176 -24.39 -1.43 -3.26
C ARG A 176 -25.83 -1.88 -3.21
N PRO A 177 -26.72 -1.36 -4.09
CA PRO A 177 -28.06 -1.90 -4.20
C PRO A 177 -27.94 -3.42 -4.43
N SER A 178 -28.57 -4.22 -3.56
CA SER A 178 -28.69 -5.64 -3.81
C SER A 178 -29.28 -5.80 -5.21
N PRO A 179 -28.74 -6.66 -6.10
CA PRO A 179 -29.37 -6.92 -7.37
C PRO A 179 -30.81 -7.32 -7.05
N ALA A 180 -31.76 -6.44 -7.48
CA ALA A 180 -33.17 -6.61 -7.20
C ALA A 180 -33.51 -8.06 -7.56
N ALA A 181 -34.10 -8.78 -6.60
CA ALA A 181 -34.65 -10.11 -6.87
C ALA A 181 -35.56 -9.96 -8.11
N ARG A 182 -35.19 -10.60 -9.21
CA ARG A 182 -36.03 -10.59 -10.41
C ARG A 182 -37.42 -10.93 -9.96
N PRO A 183 -38.47 -10.15 -10.35
CA PRO A 183 -39.85 -10.54 -10.06
C PRO A 183 -40.01 -11.99 -10.58
N ARG A 184 -40.41 -12.91 -9.71
CA ARG A 184 -40.87 -14.21 -10.15
C ARG A 184 -42.00 -13.93 -11.09
N GLU A 185 -41.79 -14.22 -12.37
CA GLU A 185 -42.88 -14.26 -13.34
C GLU A 185 -43.97 -15.11 -12.74
N ALA A 186 -45.10 -14.48 -12.41
CA ALA A 186 -46.29 -15.15 -11.96
C ALA A 186 -46.69 -16.08 -13.10
N GLY A 187 -46.63 -17.38 -12.83
CA GLY A 187 -46.98 -18.43 -13.79
C GLY A 187 -48.32 -18.10 -14.45
N ALA A 188 -48.31 -18.07 -15.76
CA ALA A 188 -49.51 -18.03 -16.56
C ALA A 188 -50.39 -19.20 -16.17
N ILE A 189 -51.53 -18.92 -15.55
CA ILE A 189 -52.62 -19.88 -15.34
C ILE A 189 -53.24 -20.06 -16.72
N SER A 190 -52.94 -21.22 -17.35
CA SER A 190 -53.63 -21.67 -18.57
C SER A 190 -55.01 -22.18 -18.16
N SER A 191 -56.02 -21.56 -18.74
CA SER A 191 -57.41 -22.04 -18.72
C SER A 191 -57.63 -23.04 -19.85
#